data_7279b82d0b9bcca53be966befbfe904c
#
_entry.id   7279b82d0b9bcca53be966befbfe904c
#
_cell.length_a   1.000
_cell.length_b   1.000
_cell.length_c   1.000
_cell.angle_alpha   90.00
_cell.angle_beta   90.00
_cell.angle_gamma   90.00
#
_symmetry.space_group_name_H-M   'P 1'
#
loop_
_entity.id
_entity.type
_entity.pdbx_description
1 polymer ?
#
loop_
_entity_poly.entity_id
_entity_poly.type
_entity_poly.pdbx_seq_one_letter_code
_entity_poly.pdbx_strand_id
1 'polypeptide(L)'
;KILVVVSAMAGTTNNLVAHSVSISKKFNKRELDVLLTSGEQVTSALIAGALNQLGVKAKSWMNWQIPIITEGENTNSRIIKIVTENVDRYLESGGVAVIPGFQGVSKSGDITSIGRGGSDATAVAIAKIFKTDSCEIYTDVDGVYSSDPNKIPLAKKIDKISYEEMLELSSLGAKVMQSSAVQTAMMNNIPIHVKSTFTERKGTEINNNDIIDYSKAVTGVAY
;
A
#
# COMPACT_ATOMS: atom_id res chain seq x y z
N LYS A 1 2.53 6.25 -18.06
CA LYS A 1 3.36 6.53 -16.87
C LYS A 1 3.14 5.38 -15.87
N ILE A 2 4.22 4.82 -15.31
CA ILE A 2 4.14 3.71 -14.33
C ILE A 2 4.82 4.16 -13.04
N LEU A 3 4.07 4.06 -11.93
CA LEU A 3 4.57 4.24 -10.58
C LEU A 3 4.41 2.91 -9.82
N VAL A 4 5.44 2.50 -9.11
CA VAL A 4 5.45 1.27 -8.32
C VAL A 4 5.69 1.66 -6.86
N VAL A 5 4.76 1.37 -5.98
CA VAL A 5 4.94 1.53 -4.54
C VAL A 5 5.23 0.16 -3.94
N VAL A 6 6.29 0.09 -3.15
CA VAL A 6 6.77 -1.19 -2.61
C VAL A 6 6.68 -1.25 -1.09
N SER A 7 6.38 -2.43 -0.58
CA SER A 7 6.52 -2.78 0.83
C SER A 7 7.89 -3.40 1.10
N ALA A 8 8.27 -3.49 2.37
CA ALA A 8 9.43 -4.28 2.79
C ALA A 8 9.24 -5.76 2.41
N MET A 9 10.34 -6.46 2.17
CA MET A 9 10.32 -7.91 1.93
C MET A 9 9.72 -8.65 3.13
N ALA A 10 9.08 -9.80 2.84
CA ALA A 10 8.43 -10.62 3.85
C ALA A 10 9.33 -10.88 5.07
N GLY A 11 8.80 -10.64 6.27
CA GLY A 11 9.51 -10.81 7.54
C GLY A 11 10.47 -9.67 7.92
N THR A 12 10.87 -8.79 7.01
CA THR A 12 11.85 -7.72 7.28
C THR A 12 11.37 -6.80 8.39
N THR A 13 10.16 -6.30 8.33
CA THR A 13 9.61 -5.39 9.34
C THR A 13 9.58 -6.05 10.73
N ASN A 14 9.18 -7.33 10.81
CA ASN A 14 9.18 -8.07 12.07
C ASN A 14 10.61 -8.24 12.65
N ASN A 15 11.60 -8.51 11.80
CA ASN A 15 13.00 -8.60 12.22
C ASN A 15 13.53 -7.26 12.74
N LEU A 16 13.20 -6.15 12.06
CA LEU A 16 13.58 -4.80 12.50
C LEU A 16 12.94 -4.45 13.84
N VAL A 17 11.66 -4.78 14.03
CA VAL A 17 10.99 -4.64 15.33
C VAL A 17 11.69 -5.49 16.41
N ALA A 18 12.03 -6.75 16.11
CA ALA A 18 12.75 -7.61 17.06
C ALA A 18 14.10 -7.02 17.46
N HIS A 19 14.85 -6.44 16.50
CA HIS A 19 16.09 -5.73 16.81
C HIS A 19 15.88 -4.54 17.76
N SER A 20 14.86 -3.71 17.52
CA SER A 20 14.57 -2.58 18.42
C SER A 20 14.20 -3.04 19.83
N VAL A 21 13.39 -4.10 19.95
CA VAL A 21 12.96 -4.67 21.23
C VAL A 21 14.13 -5.30 21.97
N SER A 22 15.11 -5.90 21.27
CA SER A 22 16.32 -6.46 21.89
C SER A 22 17.19 -5.39 22.57
N ILE A 23 17.14 -4.15 22.09
CA ILE A 23 17.83 -3.01 22.70
C ILE A 23 16.99 -2.46 23.86
N SER A 24 15.68 -2.20 23.63
CA SER A 24 14.78 -1.68 24.64
C SER A 24 13.32 -1.93 24.30
N LYS A 25 12.53 -2.39 25.27
CA LYS A 25 11.05 -2.45 25.13
C LYS A 25 10.41 -1.06 25.00
N LYS A 26 11.13 0.01 25.36
CA LYS A 26 10.72 1.42 25.19
C LYS A 26 11.63 2.12 24.19
N PHE A 27 11.88 1.46 23.04
CA PHE A 27 12.70 2.04 21.98
C PHE A 27 12.11 3.38 21.52
N ASN A 28 12.98 4.35 21.24
CA ASN A 28 12.52 5.68 20.83
C ASN A 28 11.71 5.61 19.52
N LYS A 29 10.51 6.20 19.51
CA LYS A 29 9.60 6.09 18.36
C LYS A 29 10.15 6.75 17.07
N ARG A 30 10.88 7.88 17.20
CA ARG A 30 11.53 8.53 16.05
C ARG A 30 12.59 7.62 15.45
N GLU A 31 13.42 6.99 16.27
CA GLU A 31 14.45 6.05 15.79
C GLU A 31 13.83 4.75 15.25
N LEU A 32 12.67 4.37 15.78
CA LEU A 32 11.92 3.23 15.26
C LEU A 32 11.40 3.50 13.83
N ASP A 33 10.92 4.71 13.55
CA ASP A 33 10.52 5.09 12.20
C ASP A 33 11.70 5.00 11.22
N VAL A 34 12.87 5.52 11.58
CA VAL A 34 14.09 5.42 10.77
C VAL A 34 14.44 3.96 10.52
N LEU A 35 14.39 3.12 11.56
CA LEU A 35 14.72 1.71 11.46
C LEU A 35 13.73 0.96 10.54
N LEU A 36 12.43 1.09 10.78
CA LEU A 36 11.42 0.32 10.05
C LEU A 36 11.35 0.71 8.58
N THR A 37 11.43 1.99 8.25
CA THR A 37 11.34 2.48 6.87
C THR A 37 12.51 2.07 5.98
N SER A 38 13.62 1.63 6.55
CA SER A 38 14.75 1.09 5.81
C SER A 38 14.38 -0.16 4.99
N GLY A 39 13.39 -0.94 5.43
CA GLY A 39 12.93 -2.14 4.73
C GLY A 39 12.41 -1.84 3.33
N GLU A 40 11.54 -0.85 3.19
CA GLU A 40 10.99 -0.43 1.90
C GLU A 40 12.05 0.25 1.02
N GLN A 41 13.02 0.94 1.61
CA GLN A 41 14.13 1.54 0.87
C GLN A 41 14.97 0.46 0.19
N VAL A 42 15.28 -0.62 0.90
CA VAL A 42 15.99 -1.79 0.33
C VAL A 42 15.18 -2.37 -0.85
N THR A 43 13.90 -2.63 -0.64
CA THR A 43 13.04 -3.22 -1.69
C THR A 43 12.95 -2.32 -2.91
N SER A 44 12.81 -1.00 -2.73
CA SER A 44 12.70 -0.06 -3.85
C SER A 44 13.98 -0.01 -4.70
N ALA A 45 15.15 -0.07 -4.05
CA ALA A 45 16.42 -0.11 -4.74
C ALA A 45 16.61 -1.41 -5.54
N LEU A 46 16.26 -2.56 -4.94
CA LEU A 46 16.34 -3.86 -5.58
C LEU A 46 15.44 -3.97 -6.81
N ILE A 47 14.17 -3.52 -6.71
CA ILE A 47 13.24 -3.54 -7.84
C ILE A 47 13.70 -2.59 -8.96
N ALA A 48 14.12 -1.37 -8.62
CA ALA A 48 14.63 -0.43 -9.62
C ALA A 48 15.87 -1.00 -10.33
N GLY A 49 16.77 -1.63 -9.58
CA GLY A 49 17.95 -2.31 -10.13
C GLY A 49 17.59 -3.48 -11.05
N ALA A 50 16.65 -4.32 -10.64
CA ALA A 50 16.18 -5.45 -11.45
C ALA A 50 15.52 -4.99 -12.75
N LEU A 51 14.67 -3.95 -12.69
CA LEU A 51 14.04 -3.38 -13.88
C LEU A 51 15.10 -2.82 -14.88
N ASN A 52 16.10 -2.13 -14.37
CA ASN A 52 17.21 -1.64 -15.23
C ASN A 52 17.98 -2.81 -15.88
N GLN A 53 18.18 -3.91 -15.17
CA GLN A 53 18.83 -5.12 -15.73
C GLN A 53 17.99 -5.74 -16.86
N LEU A 54 16.67 -5.57 -16.82
CA LEU A 54 15.75 -6.02 -17.88
C LEU A 54 15.60 -4.96 -19.01
N GLY A 55 16.40 -3.89 -19.02
CA GLY A 55 16.34 -2.83 -20.04
C GLY A 55 15.21 -1.82 -19.81
N VAL A 56 14.52 -1.86 -18.68
CA VAL A 56 13.47 -0.90 -18.33
C VAL A 56 14.10 0.27 -17.56
N LYS A 57 13.96 1.49 -18.08
CA LYS A 57 14.42 2.70 -17.39
C LYS A 57 13.67 2.89 -16.07
N ALA A 58 14.28 2.54 -14.96
CA ALA A 58 13.67 2.62 -13.63
C ALA A 58 14.58 3.34 -12.62
N LYS A 59 13.97 4.01 -11.63
CA LYS A 59 14.68 4.69 -10.55
C LYS A 59 13.91 4.60 -9.26
N SER A 60 14.60 4.31 -8.15
CA SER A 60 14.04 4.42 -6.81
C SER A 60 13.97 5.90 -6.38
N TRP A 61 12.86 6.27 -5.73
CA TRP A 61 12.58 7.63 -5.30
C TRP A 61 12.26 7.65 -3.81
N MET A 62 13.23 8.00 -2.99
CA MET A 62 13.04 8.06 -1.54
C MET A 62 12.11 9.22 -1.15
N ASN A 63 11.54 9.14 0.04
CA ASN A 63 10.57 10.11 0.58
C ASN A 63 11.07 11.56 0.68
N TRP A 64 12.38 11.81 0.62
CA TRP A 64 12.96 13.17 0.52
C TRP A 64 13.20 13.61 -0.93
N GLN A 65 13.21 12.69 -1.89
CA GLN A 65 13.33 12.97 -3.33
C GLN A 65 11.96 13.22 -3.99
N ILE A 66 10.92 12.54 -3.48
CA ILE A 66 9.50 12.81 -3.69
C ILE A 66 8.89 13.15 -2.32
N PRO A 67 8.99 14.40 -1.82
CA PRO A 67 8.59 14.70 -0.47
C PRO A 67 7.15 14.30 -0.16
N ILE A 68 6.99 13.17 0.56
CA ILE A 68 5.72 12.70 1.11
C ILE A 68 5.61 13.32 2.50
N ILE A 69 5.02 14.51 2.55
CA ILE A 69 4.91 15.28 3.80
C ILE A 69 3.85 14.65 4.70
N THR A 70 4.23 14.40 5.93
CA THR A 70 3.37 13.80 6.94
C THR A 70 3.19 14.69 8.15
N GLU A 71 2.15 14.37 8.92
CA GLU A 71 1.83 15.01 10.19
C GLU A 71 1.30 13.95 11.16
N GLY A 72 1.53 14.13 12.45
CA GLY A 72 1.11 13.21 13.52
C GLY A 72 2.27 12.69 14.36
N GLU A 73 2.00 11.67 15.14
CA GLU A 73 3.02 11.02 15.99
C GLU A 73 3.88 10.06 15.18
N ASN A 74 5.14 9.90 15.59
CA ASN A 74 5.99 8.83 15.10
C ASN A 74 5.29 7.47 15.22
N THR A 75 5.51 6.59 14.26
CA THR A 75 4.89 5.27 14.10
C THR A 75 3.41 5.27 13.66
N ASN A 76 2.79 6.44 13.54
CA ASN A 76 1.37 6.58 13.13
C ASN A 76 1.07 7.94 12.51
N SER A 77 1.91 8.39 11.59
CA SER A 77 1.72 9.65 10.87
C SER A 77 0.75 9.49 9.70
N ARG A 78 0.16 10.60 9.26
CA ARG A 78 -0.73 10.65 8.07
C ARG A 78 -0.13 11.52 6.98
N ILE A 79 -0.34 11.15 5.73
CA ILE A 79 0.09 11.93 4.57
C ILE A 79 -0.80 13.17 4.45
N ILE A 80 -0.17 14.35 4.35
CA ILE A 80 -0.88 15.63 4.15
C ILE A 80 -0.58 16.25 2.78
N LYS A 81 0.58 15.94 2.18
CA LYS A 81 0.99 16.47 0.88
C LYS A 81 2.03 15.56 0.24
N ILE A 82 2.01 15.47 -1.07
CA ILE A 82 3.06 14.84 -1.88
C ILE A 82 3.54 15.87 -2.90
N VAL A 83 4.86 16.02 -3.05
CA VAL A 83 5.50 16.94 -4.00
C VAL A 83 6.03 16.12 -5.17
N THR A 84 5.50 16.34 -6.39
CA THR A 84 5.67 15.41 -7.51
C THR A 84 6.58 15.91 -8.64
N GLU A 85 6.98 17.18 -8.65
CA GLU A 85 7.60 17.84 -9.80
C GLU A 85 8.81 17.09 -10.39
N ASN A 86 9.64 16.49 -9.52
CA ASN A 86 10.82 15.74 -9.98
C ASN A 86 10.43 14.38 -10.58
N VAL A 87 9.45 13.71 -9.98
CA VAL A 87 8.96 12.41 -10.46
C VAL A 87 8.16 12.59 -11.75
N ASP A 88 7.34 13.64 -11.86
CA ASP A 88 6.58 13.94 -13.07
C ASP A 88 7.50 14.05 -14.30
N ARG A 89 8.57 14.85 -14.20
CA ARG A 89 9.56 14.97 -15.26
C ARG A 89 10.23 13.65 -15.63
N TYR A 90 10.49 12.81 -14.63
CA TYR A 90 11.09 11.51 -14.87
C TYR A 90 10.12 10.55 -15.57
N LEU A 91 8.86 10.53 -15.15
CA LEU A 91 7.80 9.73 -15.78
C LEU A 91 7.53 10.19 -17.24
N GLU A 92 7.61 11.49 -17.51
CA GLU A 92 7.48 12.06 -18.86
C GLU A 92 8.62 11.63 -19.79
N SER A 93 9.79 11.36 -19.23
CA SER A 93 10.93 10.81 -19.98
C SER A 93 10.85 9.30 -20.21
N GLY A 94 9.69 8.66 -19.92
CA GLY A 94 9.44 7.22 -20.10
C GLY A 94 10.03 6.34 -18.99
N GLY A 95 10.41 6.91 -17.84
CA GLY A 95 10.93 6.15 -16.72
C GLY A 95 9.84 5.54 -15.86
N VAL A 96 10.17 4.47 -15.13
CA VAL A 96 9.36 3.84 -14.08
C VAL A 96 9.85 4.35 -12.73
N ALA A 97 8.97 4.97 -11.95
CA ALA A 97 9.29 5.44 -10.61
C ALA A 97 8.97 4.36 -9.57
N VAL A 98 9.97 3.91 -8.82
CA VAL A 98 9.81 2.95 -7.71
C VAL A 98 9.91 3.71 -6.40
N ILE A 99 8.85 3.71 -5.62
CA ILE A 99 8.69 4.54 -4.42
C ILE A 99 8.55 3.62 -3.21
N PRO A 100 9.38 3.77 -2.17
CA PRO A 100 9.17 3.05 -0.92
C PRO A 100 7.88 3.54 -0.26
N GLY A 101 6.95 2.62 0.01
CA GLY A 101 5.74 2.90 0.75
C GLY A 101 5.97 3.06 2.26
N PHE A 102 4.91 3.20 3.04
CA PHE A 102 4.93 3.20 4.49
C PHE A 102 5.62 4.41 5.14
N GLN A 103 6.34 5.24 4.41
CA GLN A 103 7.17 6.31 4.95
C GLN A 103 6.82 7.70 4.42
N GLY A 104 7.19 8.71 5.20
CA GLY A 104 7.11 10.10 4.82
C GLY A 104 8.18 10.92 5.55
N VAL A 105 8.06 12.23 5.45
CA VAL A 105 8.92 13.20 6.13
C VAL A 105 8.05 14.21 6.84
N SER A 106 8.35 14.49 8.11
CA SER A 106 7.66 15.53 8.87
C SER A 106 8.07 16.93 8.40
N LYS A 107 7.36 17.96 8.83
CA LYS A 107 7.72 19.36 8.58
C LYS A 107 9.09 19.75 9.16
N SER A 108 9.55 19.05 10.20
CA SER A 108 10.90 19.22 10.78
C SER A 108 12.00 18.47 10.04
N GLY A 109 11.65 17.67 9.01
CA GLY A 109 12.61 16.88 8.24
C GLY A 109 12.87 15.48 8.80
N ASP A 110 12.19 15.06 9.86
CA ASP A 110 12.31 13.72 10.42
C ASP A 110 11.61 12.68 9.54
N ILE A 111 12.22 11.51 9.41
CA ILE A 111 11.57 10.35 8.80
C ILE A 111 10.41 9.91 9.69
N THR A 112 9.28 9.61 9.09
CA THR A 112 8.06 9.14 9.77
C THR A 112 7.51 7.90 9.10
N SER A 113 6.82 7.05 9.86
CA SER A 113 6.06 5.95 9.31
C SER A 113 4.55 6.19 9.41
N ILE A 114 3.81 5.65 8.42
CA ILE A 114 2.36 5.89 8.25
C ILE A 114 1.52 4.90 9.08
N GLY A 115 2.20 4.04 9.82
CA GLY A 115 1.52 3.02 10.59
C GLY A 115 1.11 1.80 9.76
N ARG A 116 0.25 0.97 10.32
CA ARG A 116 -0.14 -0.32 9.73
C ARG A 116 -0.85 -0.11 8.38
N GLY A 117 -0.45 -0.87 7.35
CA GLY A 117 -0.98 -0.71 5.97
C GLY A 117 -0.49 0.55 5.25
N GLY A 118 0.58 1.16 5.74
CA GLY A 118 1.11 2.41 5.20
C GLY A 118 1.53 2.33 3.73
N SER A 119 1.94 1.17 3.22
CA SER A 119 2.28 1.02 1.80
C SER A 119 1.04 1.11 0.91
N ASP A 120 -0.08 0.48 1.29
CA ASP A 120 -1.35 0.61 0.58
C ASP A 120 -1.85 2.06 0.61
N ALA A 121 -1.78 2.70 1.78
CA ALA A 121 -2.15 4.10 1.94
C ALA A 121 -1.27 5.03 1.08
N THR A 122 0.02 4.75 0.98
CA THR A 122 0.96 5.47 0.10
C THR A 122 0.58 5.28 -1.37
N ALA A 123 0.28 4.04 -1.80
CA ALA A 123 -0.11 3.73 -3.17
C ALA A 123 -1.38 4.49 -3.58
N VAL A 124 -2.41 4.46 -2.74
CA VAL A 124 -3.66 5.19 -2.99
C VAL A 124 -3.46 6.70 -3.00
N ALA A 125 -2.65 7.25 -2.07
CA ALA A 125 -2.34 8.68 -2.05
C ALA A 125 -1.60 9.14 -3.31
N ILE A 126 -0.66 8.32 -3.80
CA ILE A 126 0.05 8.55 -5.06
C ILE A 126 -0.93 8.47 -6.24
N ALA A 127 -1.78 7.45 -6.30
CA ALA A 127 -2.79 7.31 -7.34
C ALA A 127 -3.69 8.55 -7.44
N LYS A 128 -4.11 9.10 -6.29
CA LYS A 128 -4.87 10.35 -6.21
C LYS A 128 -4.12 11.53 -6.83
N ILE A 129 -2.88 11.74 -6.43
CA ILE A 129 -2.10 12.93 -6.84
C ILE A 129 -1.78 12.87 -8.33
N PHE A 130 -1.44 11.69 -8.85
CA PHE A 130 -1.16 11.48 -10.27
C PHE A 130 -2.42 11.28 -11.12
N LYS A 131 -3.61 11.29 -10.51
CA LYS A 131 -4.92 11.11 -11.17
C LYS A 131 -4.91 9.87 -12.07
N THR A 132 -4.46 8.75 -11.52
CA THR A 132 -4.46 7.48 -12.25
C THR A 132 -5.86 6.92 -12.39
N ASP A 133 -6.10 6.13 -13.42
CA ASP A 133 -7.40 5.49 -13.66
C ASP A 133 -7.73 4.44 -12.59
N SER A 134 -6.71 3.84 -11.99
CA SER A 134 -6.85 2.83 -10.91
C SER A 134 -5.57 2.68 -10.10
N CYS A 135 -5.68 2.02 -8.94
CA CYS A 135 -4.57 1.58 -8.11
C CYS A 135 -4.57 0.04 -8.05
N GLU A 136 -3.53 -0.61 -8.54
CA GLU A 136 -3.38 -2.06 -8.46
C GLU A 136 -2.59 -2.45 -7.21
N ILE A 137 -3.15 -3.30 -6.36
CA ILE A 137 -2.51 -3.85 -5.16
C ILE A 137 -2.16 -5.31 -5.42
N TYR A 138 -0.89 -5.59 -5.55
CA TYR A 138 -0.36 -6.95 -5.71
C TYR A 138 -0.01 -7.55 -4.36
N THR A 139 -0.59 -8.74 -4.08
CA THR A 139 -0.45 -9.44 -2.80
C THR A 139 -0.26 -10.94 -3.02
N ASP A 140 -0.21 -11.72 -1.95
CA ASP A 140 -0.07 -13.18 -1.97
C ASP A 140 -1.40 -13.92 -2.20
N VAL A 141 -2.54 -13.20 -2.17
CA VAL A 141 -3.86 -13.74 -2.50
C VAL A 141 -4.35 -13.23 -3.85
N ASP A 142 -5.23 -13.96 -4.50
CA ASP A 142 -5.74 -13.60 -5.84
C ASP A 142 -7.03 -12.77 -5.83
N GLY A 143 -7.33 -12.12 -4.72
CA GLY A 143 -8.46 -11.22 -4.55
C GLY A 143 -9.09 -11.30 -3.16
N VAL A 144 -10.23 -10.67 -3.01
CA VAL A 144 -11.06 -10.69 -1.80
C VAL A 144 -12.01 -11.88 -1.87
N TYR A 145 -12.14 -12.61 -0.77
CA TYR A 145 -13.01 -13.77 -0.67
C TYR A 145 -14.19 -13.53 0.28
N SER A 146 -15.27 -14.25 0.06
CA SER A 146 -16.47 -14.19 0.93
C SER A 146 -16.18 -14.65 2.37
N SER A 147 -15.09 -15.36 2.61
CA SER A 147 -14.51 -15.69 3.92
C SER A 147 -13.04 -16.11 3.73
N ASP A 148 -12.30 -16.37 4.81
CA ASP A 148 -10.93 -16.87 4.75
C ASP A 148 -10.88 -18.26 4.06
N PRO A 149 -10.32 -18.37 2.84
CA PRO A 149 -10.31 -19.64 2.10
C PRO A 149 -9.45 -20.71 2.77
N ASN A 150 -8.49 -20.33 3.64
CA ASN A 150 -7.68 -21.28 4.40
C ASN A 150 -8.49 -21.96 5.51
N LYS A 151 -9.57 -21.35 5.97
CA LYS A 151 -10.45 -21.86 7.03
C LYS A 151 -11.75 -22.43 6.47
N ILE A 152 -12.28 -21.82 5.42
CA ILE A 152 -13.55 -22.20 4.78
C ILE A 152 -13.27 -22.55 3.31
N PRO A 153 -13.08 -23.83 2.96
CA PRO A 153 -12.79 -24.24 1.59
C PRO A 153 -13.88 -23.87 0.56
N LEU A 154 -15.11 -23.58 1.02
CA LEU A 154 -16.22 -23.14 0.18
C LEU A 154 -16.27 -21.63 -0.04
N ALA A 155 -15.33 -20.88 0.53
CA ALA A 155 -15.22 -19.43 0.32
C ALA A 155 -15.05 -19.12 -1.18
N LYS A 156 -15.85 -18.19 -1.68
CA LYS A 156 -15.84 -17.81 -3.09
C LYS A 156 -15.11 -16.48 -3.25
N LYS A 157 -14.29 -16.37 -4.29
CA LYS A 157 -13.69 -15.10 -4.66
C LYS A 157 -14.76 -14.12 -5.13
N ILE A 158 -14.66 -12.89 -4.70
CA ILE A 158 -15.55 -11.79 -5.07
C ILE A 158 -14.90 -11.04 -6.22
N ASP A 159 -15.56 -10.94 -7.38
CA ASP A 159 -15.00 -10.26 -8.54
C ASP A 159 -15.10 -8.72 -8.41
N LYS A 160 -16.19 -8.24 -7.81
CA LYS A 160 -16.41 -6.81 -7.53
C LYS A 160 -17.04 -6.62 -6.17
N ILE A 161 -16.59 -5.61 -5.45
CA ILE A 161 -17.07 -5.26 -4.11
C ILE A 161 -17.09 -3.73 -3.98
N SER A 162 -18.06 -3.18 -3.24
CA SER A 162 -18.09 -1.75 -2.94
C SER A 162 -17.02 -1.37 -1.91
N TYR A 163 -16.71 -0.08 -1.83
CA TYR A 163 -15.80 0.41 -0.78
C TYR A 163 -16.36 0.16 0.62
N GLU A 164 -17.68 0.35 0.81
CA GLU A 164 -18.36 0.15 2.07
C GLU A 164 -18.25 -1.29 2.54
N GLU A 165 -18.58 -2.24 1.66
CA GLU A 165 -18.47 -3.68 1.98
C GLU A 165 -17.02 -4.07 2.28
N MET A 166 -16.05 -3.53 1.50
CA MET A 166 -14.63 -3.79 1.75
C MET A 166 -14.16 -3.18 3.08
N LEU A 167 -14.66 -1.98 3.45
CA LEU A 167 -14.38 -1.38 4.75
C LEU A 167 -14.90 -2.23 5.90
N GLU A 168 -16.12 -2.76 5.79
CA GLU A 168 -16.69 -3.67 6.78
C GLU A 168 -15.85 -4.94 6.91
N LEU A 169 -15.54 -5.61 5.79
CA LEU A 169 -14.70 -6.81 5.80
C LEU A 169 -13.33 -6.56 6.41
N SER A 170 -12.67 -5.46 6.05
CA SER A 170 -11.32 -5.12 6.54
C SER A 170 -11.33 -4.74 8.03
N SER A 171 -12.39 -4.11 8.51
CA SER A 171 -12.56 -3.74 9.92
C SER A 171 -12.81 -4.95 10.82
N LEU A 172 -13.45 -5.97 10.28
CA LEU A 172 -13.80 -7.21 10.98
C LEU A 172 -12.73 -8.31 10.90
N GLY A 173 -11.61 -8.05 10.22
CA GLY A 173 -10.44 -8.94 10.24
C GLY A 173 -10.00 -9.52 8.90
N ALA A 174 -10.62 -9.16 7.78
CA ALA A 174 -10.11 -9.50 6.46
C ALA A 174 -8.78 -8.76 6.21
N LYS A 175 -7.67 -9.51 6.12
CA LYS A 175 -6.31 -8.95 6.10
C LYS A 175 -5.81 -8.58 4.70
N VAL A 176 -6.68 -8.57 3.69
CA VAL A 176 -6.29 -8.34 2.30
C VAL A 176 -5.89 -6.90 2.05
N MET A 177 -6.61 -5.95 2.65
CA MET A 177 -6.30 -4.51 2.60
C MET A 177 -6.55 -3.84 3.94
N GLN A 178 -5.83 -2.75 4.18
CA GLN A 178 -6.06 -1.93 5.37
C GLN A 178 -7.22 -0.95 5.16
N SER A 179 -8.09 -0.85 6.15
CA SER A 179 -9.28 0.02 6.10
C SER A 179 -8.95 1.47 5.77
N SER A 180 -7.81 2.00 6.25
CA SER A 180 -7.38 3.38 5.97
C SER A 180 -7.09 3.62 4.47
N ALA A 181 -6.54 2.63 3.76
CA ALA A 181 -6.30 2.73 2.32
C ALA A 181 -7.62 2.69 1.55
N VAL A 182 -8.53 1.79 1.91
CA VAL A 182 -9.87 1.68 1.31
C VAL A 182 -10.66 2.98 1.53
N GLN A 183 -10.64 3.53 2.75
CA GLN A 183 -11.29 4.80 3.06
C GLN A 183 -10.73 5.96 2.22
N THR A 184 -9.42 6.02 2.04
CA THR A 184 -8.78 7.05 1.21
C THR A 184 -9.19 6.90 -0.25
N ALA A 185 -9.27 5.68 -0.77
CA ALA A 185 -9.71 5.40 -2.12
C ALA A 185 -11.18 5.79 -2.33
N MET A 186 -12.06 5.40 -1.41
CA MET A 186 -13.48 5.77 -1.40
C MET A 186 -13.68 7.28 -1.44
N MET A 187 -13.02 8.04 -0.55
CA MET A 187 -13.13 9.50 -0.49
C MET A 187 -12.66 10.21 -1.76
N ASN A 188 -11.85 9.55 -2.59
CA ASN A 188 -11.29 10.12 -3.80
C ASN A 188 -11.74 9.41 -5.09
N ASN A 189 -12.68 8.47 -4.99
CA ASN A 189 -13.20 7.65 -6.10
C ASN A 189 -12.08 6.98 -6.92
N ILE A 190 -11.09 6.37 -6.26
CA ILE A 190 -9.99 5.68 -6.91
C ILE A 190 -10.28 4.18 -6.94
N PRO A 191 -10.58 3.59 -8.10
CA PRO A 191 -10.76 2.15 -8.20
C PRO A 191 -9.51 1.41 -7.75
N ILE A 192 -9.67 0.38 -6.92
CA ILE A 192 -8.58 -0.50 -6.51
C ILE A 192 -8.78 -1.87 -7.14
N HIS A 193 -7.72 -2.45 -7.67
CA HIS A 193 -7.69 -3.81 -8.16
C HIS A 193 -6.74 -4.64 -7.29
N VAL A 194 -7.29 -5.57 -6.51
CA VAL A 194 -6.50 -6.52 -5.72
C VAL A 194 -6.17 -7.72 -6.59
N LYS A 195 -4.89 -7.99 -6.79
CA LYS A 195 -4.37 -9.03 -7.68
C LYS A 195 -3.29 -9.86 -7.00
N SER A 196 -3.11 -11.11 -7.45
CA SER A 196 -1.99 -11.93 -7.01
C SER A 196 -0.69 -11.52 -7.69
N THR A 197 0.41 -11.50 -6.94
CA THR A 197 1.77 -11.39 -7.49
C THR A 197 2.18 -12.66 -8.26
N PHE A 198 1.56 -13.79 -7.97
CA PHE A 198 1.99 -15.13 -8.44
C PHE A 198 1.12 -15.71 -9.56
N THR A 199 -0.02 -15.10 -9.87
CA THR A 199 -0.95 -15.59 -10.89
C THR A 199 -1.49 -14.45 -11.73
N GLU A 200 -1.85 -14.73 -12.99
CA GLU A 200 -2.48 -13.76 -13.90
C GLU A 200 -4.02 -13.70 -13.76
N ARG A 201 -4.56 -14.22 -12.65
CA ARG A 201 -6.01 -14.18 -12.42
C ARG A 201 -6.51 -12.75 -12.28
N LYS A 202 -7.75 -12.54 -12.76
CA LYS A 202 -8.46 -11.28 -12.67
C LYS A 202 -8.84 -10.96 -11.24
N GLY A 203 -8.09 -10.52 -10.40
CA GLY A 203 -8.33 -10.23 -8.98
C GLY A 203 -9.75 -9.77 -8.59
N THR A 204 -9.85 -8.90 -7.59
CA THR A 204 -11.09 -8.24 -7.13
C THR A 204 -11.00 -6.76 -7.42
N GLU A 205 -12.04 -6.18 -8.01
CA GLU A 205 -12.21 -4.76 -8.21
C GLU A 205 -13.01 -4.16 -7.04
N ILE A 206 -12.46 -3.11 -6.43
CA ILE A 206 -13.09 -2.34 -5.34
C ILE A 206 -13.38 -0.94 -5.89
N ASN A 207 -14.63 -0.57 -5.99
CA ASN A 207 -15.04 0.73 -6.52
C ASN A 207 -16.43 1.16 -5.99
N ASN A 208 -16.92 2.31 -6.45
CA ASN A 208 -18.25 2.83 -6.14
C ASN A 208 -19.35 2.18 -7.04
N ASN A 209 -19.35 0.85 -7.17
CA ASN A 209 -20.40 0.22 -7.96
C ASN A 209 -21.73 0.29 -7.21
N ASP A 210 -22.66 1.06 -7.74
CA ASP A 210 -24.08 1.13 -7.33
C ASP A 210 -24.86 -0.18 -7.57
N ILE A 211 -24.18 -1.25 -7.91
CA ILE A 211 -24.78 -2.56 -8.04
C ILE A 211 -24.66 -3.29 -6.72
N ILE A 212 -25.37 -2.80 -5.72
CA ILE A 212 -25.76 -3.67 -4.60
C ILE A 212 -26.63 -4.75 -5.23
N ASP A 213 -26.08 -5.94 -5.36
CA ASP A 213 -26.84 -7.11 -5.77
C ASP A 213 -27.77 -7.51 -4.62
N TYR A 214 -28.94 -6.87 -4.57
CA TYR A 214 -29.96 -7.16 -3.55
C TYR A 214 -30.44 -8.62 -3.55
N SER A 215 -30.02 -9.43 -4.54
CA SER A 215 -30.27 -10.87 -4.52
C SER A 215 -29.37 -11.62 -3.53
N LYS A 216 -28.27 -11.00 -3.07
CA LYS A 216 -27.36 -11.56 -2.06
C LYS A 216 -27.61 -10.93 -0.71
N ALA A 217 -28.09 -11.73 0.24
CA ALA A 217 -28.29 -11.28 1.61
C ALA A 217 -26.97 -11.00 2.36
N VAL A 218 -25.84 -11.61 1.96
CA VAL A 218 -24.52 -11.48 2.58
C VAL A 218 -23.44 -11.56 1.51
N THR A 219 -22.54 -10.58 1.45
CA THR A 219 -21.40 -10.56 0.53
C THR A 219 -20.22 -11.34 1.07
N GLY A 220 -19.96 -11.24 2.38
CA GLY A 220 -18.88 -11.94 3.04
C GLY A 220 -19.01 -11.97 4.55
N VAL A 221 -18.20 -12.82 5.19
CA VAL A 221 -18.12 -12.97 6.65
C VAL A 221 -16.65 -12.97 7.05
N ALA A 222 -16.26 -12.04 7.92
CA ALA A 222 -14.95 -11.98 8.56
C ALA A 222 -15.06 -12.36 10.05
N TYR A 223 -13.97 -12.92 10.66
CA TYR A 223 -13.91 -13.29 12.08
C TYR A 223 -12.45 -13.34 12.57
#